data_8ca4bd999f1b2a6f79ef35a6b9f3eb26
#
_entry.id   8ca4bd999f1b2a6f79ef35a6b9f3eb26
#
_cell.length_a   1.000
_cell.length_b   1.000
_cell.length_c   1.000
_cell.angle_alpha   90.00
_cell.angle_beta   90.00
_cell.angle_gamma   90.00
#
_symmetry.space_group_name_H-M   'P 1'
#
loop_
_entity.id
_entity.type
_entity.pdbx_description
1 polymer ?
#
loop_
_entity_poly.entity_id
_entity_poly.type
_entity_poly.pdbx_seq_one_letter_code
_entity_poly.pdbx_strand_id
1 'polypeptide(L)'
;MAKPALMDYDKALELFEPVLGFEVHVELNTQTKMFSDAPNPAALGNVHAEPNTYITPVDLGLPGSLPVVNEQAVKYSISLGLALGCEIAPTSRFARKNYFYPDLAKNYQISQYDEPIAFDGSVDIELPNGRQITVPIERAHMEEDAGKLTHVGGATGRIQGAEYSLVDYNRAGVPLVEIVTKMIEGAEA
;
A
#
# COMPACT_ATOMS: atom_id res chain seq x y z
N MET A 1 17.89 3.97 -28.40
CA MET A 1 19.14 3.76 -27.64
C MET A 1 19.21 2.30 -27.24
N ALA A 2 20.35 1.61 -27.47
CA ALA A 2 20.55 0.25 -26.99
C ALA A 2 20.52 0.26 -25.45
N LYS A 3 19.84 -0.73 -24.84
CA LYS A 3 19.91 -0.90 -23.39
C LYS A 3 21.38 -1.16 -23.01
N PRO A 4 21.91 -0.54 -21.96
CA PRO A 4 23.25 -0.86 -21.48
C PRO A 4 23.33 -2.35 -21.15
N ALA A 5 24.48 -2.97 -21.44
CA ALA A 5 24.71 -4.35 -21.05
C ALA A 5 24.63 -4.44 -19.51
N LEU A 6 23.80 -5.37 -19.01
CA LEU A 6 23.73 -5.63 -17.60
C LEU A 6 24.98 -6.35 -17.13
N MET A 7 25.48 -6.00 -15.95
CA MET A 7 26.54 -6.74 -15.28
C MET A 7 26.02 -8.13 -14.88
N ASP A 8 26.90 -9.11 -14.92
CA ASP A 8 26.62 -10.44 -14.36
C ASP A 8 26.36 -10.32 -12.84
N TYR A 9 25.42 -11.12 -12.33
CA TYR A 9 24.96 -11.01 -10.93
C TYR A 9 26.08 -11.34 -9.93
N ASP A 10 26.82 -12.44 -10.16
CA ASP A 10 27.88 -12.86 -9.24
C ASP A 10 29.01 -11.82 -9.21
N LYS A 11 29.34 -11.25 -10.37
CA LYS A 11 30.30 -10.16 -10.46
C LYS A 11 29.80 -8.88 -9.77
N ALA A 12 28.52 -8.62 -9.79
CA ALA A 12 27.95 -7.48 -9.08
C ALA A 12 28.09 -7.65 -7.55
N LEU A 13 27.86 -8.85 -7.02
CA LEU A 13 28.05 -9.16 -5.60
C LEU A 13 29.51 -9.08 -5.14
N GLU A 14 30.49 -9.31 -6.04
CA GLU A 14 31.90 -9.11 -5.73
C GLU A 14 32.29 -7.63 -5.59
N LEU A 15 31.58 -6.75 -6.30
CA LEU A 15 31.92 -5.33 -6.41
C LEU A 15 31.05 -4.41 -5.56
N PHE A 16 29.85 -4.83 -5.24
CA PHE A 16 28.83 -4.02 -4.57
C PHE A 16 28.20 -4.79 -3.40
N GLU A 17 27.90 -4.08 -2.35
CA GLU A 17 27.11 -4.58 -1.24
C GLU A 17 25.62 -4.42 -1.55
N PRO A 18 24.78 -5.48 -1.48
CA PRO A 18 23.36 -5.35 -1.67
C PRO A 18 22.73 -4.65 -0.47
N VAL A 19 21.80 -3.75 -0.76
CA VAL A 19 20.96 -3.07 0.24
C VAL A 19 19.52 -3.22 -0.19
N LEU A 20 18.67 -3.78 0.66
CA LEU A 20 17.26 -4.01 0.40
C LEU A 20 16.37 -3.20 1.35
N GLY A 21 15.24 -2.76 0.83
CA GLY A 21 14.14 -2.20 1.61
C GLY A 21 12.84 -2.78 1.06
N PHE A 22 11.88 -3.02 1.95
CA PHE A 22 10.57 -3.52 1.59
C PHE A 22 9.48 -2.54 2.01
N GLU A 23 8.52 -2.36 1.12
CA GLU A 23 7.24 -1.71 1.38
C GLU A 23 6.15 -2.75 1.08
N VAL A 24 5.37 -3.08 2.11
CA VAL A 24 4.34 -4.13 2.03
C VAL A 24 2.99 -3.53 2.33
N HIS A 25 2.06 -3.63 1.38
CA HIS A 25 0.68 -3.22 1.56
C HIS A 25 -0.18 -4.38 2.09
N VAL A 26 -0.94 -4.11 3.13
CA VAL A 26 -1.89 -5.05 3.73
C VAL A 26 -3.29 -4.45 3.66
N GLU A 27 -4.18 -5.06 2.86
CA GLU A 27 -5.60 -4.71 2.86
C GLU A 27 -6.26 -5.16 4.16
N LEU A 28 -6.99 -4.25 4.81
CA LEU A 28 -7.71 -4.55 6.04
C LEU A 28 -9.14 -5.05 5.74
N ASN A 29 -9.53 -6.13 6.38
CA ASN A 29 -10.83 -6.78 6.19
C ASN A 29 -11.94 -6.10 7.00
N THR A 30 -12.13 -4.80 6.80
CA THR A 30 -13.22 -4.01 7.40
C THR A 30 -14.50 -4.14 6.57
N GLN A 31 -15.67 -3.92 7.17
CA GLN A 31 -16.95 -3.97 6.44
C GLN A 31 -17.12 -2.80 5.46
N THR A 32 -16.57 -1.65 5.80
CA THR A 32 -16.61 -0.42 5.01
C THR A 32 -15.21 0.08 4.69
N LYS A 33 -15.11 1.01 3.77
CA LYS A 33 -13.86 1.63 3.35
C LYS A 33 -13.21 2.47 4.44
N MET A 34 -12.02 2.98 4.17
CA MET A 34 -11.19 3.70 5.15
C MET A 34 -11.83 5.02 5.60
N PHE A 35 -12.42 5.77 4.67
CA PHE A 35 -12.90 7.13 4.90
C PHE A 35 -14.36 7.35 4.45
N SER A 36 -15.05 6.29 4.06
CA SER A 36 -16.45 6.34 3.64
C SER A 36 -17.22 5.13 4.14
N ASP A 37 -18.54 5.20 4.09
CA ASP A 37 -19.44 4.10 4.43
C ASP A 37 -19.71 3.15 3.25
N ALA A 38 -19.04 3.35 2.11
CA ALA A 38 -19.10 2.41 1.01
C ALA A 38 -18.63 1.01 1.47
N PRO A 39 -19.27 -0.05 0.99
CA PRO A 39 -18.85 -1.40 1.30
C PRO A 39 -17.40 -1.67 0.88
N ASN A 40 -16.66 -2.44 1.68
CA ASN A 40 -15.36 -2.97 1.29
C ASN A 40 -15.55 -4.25 0.46
N PRO A 41 -15.23 -4.26 -0.85
CA PRO A 41 -15.46 -5.42 -1.72
C PRO A 41 -14.75 -6.69 -1.23
N ALA A 42 -13.55 -6.55 -0.70
CA ALA A 42 -12.74 -7.68 -0.22
C ALA A 42 -13.41 -8.40 0.95
N ALA A 43 -13.94 -7.65 1.92
CA ALA A 43 -14.63 -8.20 3.09
C ALA A 43 -15.95 -8.91 2.75
N LEU A 44 -16.58 -8.51 1.66
CA LEU A 44 -17.85 -9.09 1.22
C LEU A 44 -17.67 -10.32 0.30
N GLY A 45 -16.44 -10.69 -0.03
CA GLY A 45 -16.15 -11.76 -0.99
C GLY A 45 -16.60 -11.44 -2.42
N ASN A 46 -16.96 -10.20 -2.70
CA ASN A 46 -17.48 -9.73 -3.98
C ASN A 46 -16.37 -9.28 -4.93
N VAL A 47 -15.49 -10.19 -5.28
CA VAL A 47 -14.38 -9.94 -6.21
C VAL A 47 -14.90 -9.62 -7.64
N HIS A 48 -16.19 -9.88 -7.92
CA HIS A 48 -16.82 -9.71 -9.21
C HIS A 48 -18.00 -8.72 -9.18
N ALA A 49 -18.03 -7.79 -8.23
CA ALA A 49 -19.03 -6.73 -8.22
C ALA A 49 -18.96 -5.90 -9.52
N GLU A 50 -20.12 -5.43 -9.99
CA GLU A 50 -20.18 -4.51 -11.12
C GLU A 50 -19.30 -3.29 -10.85
N PRO A 51 -18.51 -2.83 -11.83
CA PRO A 51 -17.62 -1.69 -11.65
C PRO A 51 -18.37 -0.44 -11.18
N ASN A 52 -17.73 0.33 -10.31
CA ASN A 52 -18.23 1.60 -9.79
C ASN A 52 -19.58 1.52 -9.06
N THR A 53 -19.88 0.40 -8.38
CA THR A 53 -21.10 0.21 -7.58
C THR A 53 -20.89 0.36 -6.08
N TYR A 54 -19.67 0.10 -5.60
CA TYR A 54 -19.28 0.28 -4.18
C TYR A 54 -18.55 1.59 -3.98
N ILE A 55 -19.25 2.68 -4.22
CA ILE A 55 -18.72 4.04 -4.18
C ILE A 55 -19.69 5.00 -3.49
N THR A 56 -19.12 6.00 -2.85
CA THR A 56 -19.85 7.15 -2.27
C THR A 56 -19.28 8.46 -2.84
N PRO A 57 -19.91 9.60 -2.58
CA PRO A 57 -19.35 10.90 -2.96
C PRO A 57 -17.93 11.15 -2.45
N VAL A 58 -17.55 10.59 -1.28
CA VAL A 58 -16.18 10.69 -0.75
C VAL A 58 -15.18 9.98 -1.65
N ASP A 59 -15.50 8.74 -2.09
CA ASP A 59 -14.61 7.95 -2.94
C ASP A 59 -14.39 8.59 -4.31
N LEU A 60 -15.40 9.32 -4.79
CA LEU A 60 -15.37 10.08 -6.05
C LEU A 60 -14.76 11.48 -5.92
N GLY A 61 -14.41 11.92 -4.70
CA GLY A 61 -13.88 13.24 -4.47
C GLY A 61 -14.84 14.38 -4.79
N LEU A 62 -16.16 14.18 -4.63
CA LEU A 62 -17.15 15.18 -4.97
C LEU A 62 -17.08 16.37 -4.01
N PRO A 63 -17.34 17.60 -4.51
CA PRO A 63 -17.31 18.80 -3.68
C PRO A 63 -18.25 18.70 -2.47
N GLY A 64 -17.75 19.09 -1.29
CA GLY A 64 -18.51 19.10 -0.05
C GLY A 64 -18.57 17.76 0.70
N SER A 65 -18.09 16.67 0.11
CA SER A 65 -17.94 15.40 0.82
C SER A 65 -16.64 15.37 1.62
N LEU A 66 -16.71 14.95 2.89
CA LEU A 66 -15.58 14.93 3.80
C LEU A 66 -15.30 13.49 4.27
N PRO A 67 -14.03 13.09 4.32
CA PRO A 67 -13.63 11.78 4.83
C PRO A 67 -13.85 11.67 6.33
N VAL A 68 -14.28 10.49 6.79
CA VAL A 68 -14.38 10.13 8.20
C VAL A 68 -13.70 8.79 8.41
N VAL A 69 -12.73 8.73 9.32
CA VAL A 69 -11.92 7.53 9.53
C VAL A 69 -12.74 6.35 10.07
N ASN A 70 -12.46 5.17 9.54
CA ASN A 70 -13.04 3.90 10.00
C ASN A 70 -12.36 3.44 11.31
N GLU A 71 -13.11 3.42 12.41
CA GLU A 71 -12.61 3.00 13.73
C GLU A 71 -12.04 1.57 13.73
N GLN A 72 -12.66 0.64 12.98
CA GLN A 72 -12.18 -0.73 12.92
C GLN A 72 -10.84 -0.84 12.18
N ALA A 73 -10.62 -0.01 11.17
CA ALA A 73 -9.32 0.07 10.48
C ALA A 73 -8.22 0.55 11.44
N VAL A 74 -8.50 1.54 12.29
CA VAL A 74 -7.57 1.99 13.34
C VAL A 74 -7.24 0.85 14.29
N LYS A 75 -8.25 0.11 14.79
CA LYS A 75 -8.04 -1.03 15.70
C LYS A 75 -7.17 -2.13 15.06
N TYR A 76 -7.43 -2.47 13.79
CA TYR A 76 -6.64 -3.46 13.07
C TYR A 76 -5.18 -2.99 12.85
N SER A 77 -4.99 -1.71 12.55
CA SER A 77 -3.66 -1.13 12.37
C SER A 77 -2.83 -1.15 13.67
N ILE A 78 -3.47 -0.87 14.82
CA ILE A 78 -2.84 -1.01 16.14
C ILE A 78 -2.46 -2.47 16.40
N SER A 79 -3.38 -3.41 16.15
CA SER A 79 -3.11 -4.84 16.35
C SER A 79 -1.96 -5.32 15.46
N LEU A 80 -1.90 -4.85 14.21
CA LEU A 80 -0.80 -5.16 13.29
C LEU A 80 0.53 -4.58 13.80
N GLY A 81 0.54 -3.31 14.22
CA GLY A 81 1.73 -2.68 14.80
C GLY A 81 2.28 -3.46 16.01
N LEU A 82 1.38 -3.87 16.92
CA LEU A 82 1.76 -4.70 18.07
C LEU A 82 2.32 -6.07 17.66
N ALA A 83 1.74 -6.72 16.64
CA ALA A 83 2.22 -7.99 16.12
C ALA A 83 3.60 -7.88 15.45
N LEU A 84 3.95 -6.71 14.91
CA LEU A 84 5.26 -6.37 14.36
C LEU A 84 6.26 -5.89 15.43
N GLY A 85 5.91 -5.94 16.71
CA GLY A 85 6.74 -5.44 17.79
C GLY A 85 6.97 -3.92 17.79
N CYS A 86 6.11 -3.17 17.09
CA CYS A 86 6.22 -1.72 17.01
C CYS A 86 5.74 -1.01 18.28
N GLU A 87 6.29 0.17 18.51
CA GLU A 87 5.69 1.15 19.42
C GLU A 87 4.44 1.76 18.76
N ILE A 88 3.38 1.94 19.55
CA ILE A 88 2.14 2.58 19.07
C ILE A 88 2.16 4.06 19.45
N ALA A 89 1.98 4.92 18.45
CA ALA A 89 1.94 6.35 18.65
C ALA A 89 0.75 6.76 19.56
N PRO A 90 0.98 7.56 20.61
CA PRO A 90 -0.12 8.06 21.44
C PRO A 90 -0.99 9.08 20.70
N THR A 91 -0.45 9.69 19.67
CA THR A 91 -1.13 10.61 18.77
C THR A 91 -0.63 10.39 17.35
N SER A 92 -1.51 10.35 16.39
CA SER A 92 -1.21 10.17 14.98
C SER A 92 -2.07 11.11 14.14
N ARG A 93 -1.58 11.50 12.97
CA ARG A 93 -2.30 12.39 12.05
C ARG A 93 -2.28 11.86 10.64
N PHE A 94 -3.36 12.17 9.92
CA PHE A 94 -3.39 11.98 8.48
C PHE A 94 -2.87 13.22 7.76
N ALA A 95 -2.10 12.98 6.72
CA ALA A 95 -1.61 13.96 5.76
C ALA A 95 -2.18 13.67 4.37
N ARG A 96 -1.99 14.58 3.43
CA ARG A 96 -2.37 14.41 2.02
C ARG A 96 -1.13 14.19 1.18
N LYS A 97 -1.09 13.04 0.48
CA LYS A 97 -0.12 12.73 -0.55
C LYS A 97 -0.74 13.07 -1.90
N ASN A 98 -0.30 14.16 -2.53
CA ASN A 98 -0.82 14.56 -3.84
C ASN A 98 -0.47 13.50 -4.89
N TYR A 99 -1.49 13.06 -5.62
CA TYR A 99 -1.38 12.01 -6.62
C TYR A 99 -2.39 12.25 -7.73
N PHE A 100 -1.90 12.70 -8.89
CA PHE A 100 -2.73 13.09 -10.03
C PHE A 100 -2.75 11.97 -11.06
N TYR A 101 -3.60 10.97 -10.82
CA TYR A 101 -3.78 9.86 -11.76
C TYR A 101 -5.25 9.44 -11.79
N PRO A 102 -5.77 8.88 -12.90
CA PRO A 102 -7.20 8.58 -13.06
C PRO A 102 -7.79 7.63 -12.02
N ASP A 103 -7.00 6.79 -11.39
CA ASP A 103 -7.44 5.82 -10.38
C ASP A 103 -7.67 6.43 -8.99
N LEU A 104 -7.37 7.72 -8.81
CA LEU A 104 -7.62 8.44 -7.57
C LEU A 104 -8.41 9.73 -7.83
N ALA A 105 -9.74 9.62 -7.74
CA ALA A 105 -10.66 10.69 -8.10
C ALA A 105 -10.47 11.98 -7.29
N LYS A 106 -10.01 11.88 -6.05
CA LYS A 106 -9.71 13.02 -5.15
C LYS A 106 -8.45 13.79 -5.54
N ASN A 107 -7.58 13.23 -6.38
CA ASN A 107 -6.24 13.73 -6.69
C ASN A 107 -5.27 13.80 -5.51
N TYR A 108 -5.61 13.19 -4.38
CA TYR A 108 -4.72 12.98 -3.23
C TYR A 108 -5.08 11.70 -2.51
N GLN A 109 -4.10 11.04 -1.93
CA GLN A 109 -4.25 9.93 -1.02
C GLN A 109 -4.12 10.45 0.40
N ILE A 110 -4.98 9.97 1.29
CA ILE A 110 -4.86 10.23 2.72
C ILE A 110 -3.92 9.17 3.29
N SER A 111 -2.87 9.60 3.97
CA SER A 111 -1.79 8.75 4.48
C SER A 111 -1.25 9.31 5.81
N GLN A 112 -0.32 8.61 6.45
CA GLN A 112 0.25 8.99 7.75
C GLN A 112 1.78 9.00 7.72
N TYR A 113 2.40 9.38 6.62
CA TYR A 113 3.86 9.27 6.41
C TYR A 113 4.69 9.86 7.56
N ASP A 114 4.39 11.09 7.99
CA ASP A 114 5.19 11.82 8.99
C ASP A 114 4.84 11.43 10.44
N GLU A 115 3.60 11.06 10.69
CA GLU A 115 3.09 10.74 12.02
C GLU A 115 2.36 9.38 11.99
N PRO A 116 3.11 8.27 11.76
CA PRO A 116 2.53 6.94 11.60
C PRO A 116 1.89 6.45 12.89
N ILE A 117 0.93 5.51 12.77
CA ILE A 117 0.29 4.91 13.94
C ILE A 117 1.22 3.95 14.70
N ALA A 118 2.21 3.35 14.03
CA ALA A 118 3.15 2.43 14.63
C ALA A 118 4.55 2.61 14.00
N PHE A 119 5.61 2.44 14.80
CA PHE A 119 7.00 2.65 14.39
C PHE A 119 7.97 1.82 15.22
N ASP A 120 9.23 1.72 14.74
CA ASP A 120 10.36 1.08 15.43
C ASP A 120 10.08 -0.35 15.90
N GLY A 121 9.58 -1.20 14.99
CA GLY A 121 9.35 -2.61 15.24
C GLY A 121 10.43 -3.52 14.67
N SER A 122 10.22 -4.82 14.80
CA SER A 122 11.04 -5.84 14.15
C SER A 122 10.31 -7.17 14.00
N VAL A 123 10.72 -7.95 13.00
CA VAL A 123 10.24 -9.30 12.78
C VAL A 123 11.43 -10.25 12.64
N ASP A 124 11.44 -11.31 13.45
CA ASP A 124 12.41 -12.39 13.30
C ASP A 124 11.90 -13.40 12.28
N ILE A 125 12.73 -13.73 11.30
CA ILE A 125 12.44 -14.73 10.28
C ILE A 125 13.54 -15.78 10.24
N GLU A 126 13.14 -17.03 9.95
CA GLU A 126 14.07 -18.13 9.72
C GLU A 126 14.22 -18.36 8.22
N LEU A 127 15.45 -18.28 7.74
CA LEU A 127 15.80 -18.56 6.35
C LEU A 127 15.79 -20.07 6.08
N PRO A 128 15.66 -20.52 4.82
CA PRO A 128 15.66 -21.95 4.46
C PRO A 128 16.89 -22.74 4.90
N ASN A 129 18.00 -22.06 5.15
CA ASN A 129 19.25 -22.65 5.67
C ASN A 129 19.29 -22.74 7.21
N GLY A 130 18.21 -22.40 7.92
CA GLY A 130 18.12 -22.39 9.38
C GLY A 130 18.72 -21.16 10.06
N ARG A 131 19.26 -20.19 9.28
CA ARG A 131 19.77 -18.93 9.84
C ARG A 131 18.58 -18.03 10.22
N GLN A 132 18.65 -17.44 11.39
CA GLN A 132 17.71 -16.42 11.84
C GLN A 132 18.22 -15.03 11.48
N ILE A 133 17.32 -14.18 10.98
CA ILE A 133 17.58 -12.76 10.76
C ILE A 133 16.44 -11.93 11.36
N THR A 134 16.78 -10.73 11.83
CA THR A 134 15.80 -9.77 12.31
C THR A 134 15.62 -8.68 11.26
N VAL A 135 14.40 -8.54 10.75
CA VAL A 135 14.02 -7.48 9.80
C VAL A 135 13.50 -6.29 10.59
N PRO A 136 14.21 -5.17 10.62
CA PRO A 136 13.77 -4.00 11.36
C PRO A 136 12.65 -3.27 10.60
N ILE A 137 11.58 -2.93 11.31
CA ILE A 137 10.44 -2.16 10.78
C ILE A 137 10.64 -0.70 11.14
N GLU A 138 10.58 0.18 10.17
CA GLU A 138 10.65 1.61 10.40
C GLU A 138 9.30 2.14 10.87
N ARG A 139 8.23 1.79 10.14
CA ARG A 139 6.87 2.21 10.46
C ARG A 139 5.82 1.28 9.86
N ALA A 140 4.64 1.32 10.42
CA ALA A 140 3.41 0.87 9.80
C ALA A 140 2.39 2.01 9.89
N HIS A 141 1.83 2.41 8.75
CA HIS A 141 0.93 3.54 8.68
C HIS A 141 -0.32 3.23 7.85
N MET A 142 -1.41 3.90 8.22
CA MET A 142 -2.69 3.75 7.53
C MET A 142 -2.72 4.59 6.25
N GLU A 143 -3.32 4.04 5.22
CA GLU A 143 -3.66 4.73 3.99
C GLU A 143 -4.86 4.10 3.30
N GLU A 144 -5.23 4.60 2.14
CA GLU A 144 -6.33 4.08 1.33
C GLU A 144 -5.81 3.62 -0.03
N ASP A 145 -6.43 2.57 -0.59
CA ASP A 145 -6.08 2.09 -1.92
C ASP A 145 -6.65 3.00 -3.01
N ALA A 146 -6.03 2.96 -4.18
CA ALA A 146 -6.51 3.58 -5.40
C ALA A 146 -7.50 2.66 -6.14
N GLY A 147 -8.22 3.21 -7.12
CA GLY A 147 -9.06 2.44 -8.02
C GLY A 147 -8.25 1.47 -8.89
N LYS A 148 -8.96 0.63 -9.62
CA LYS A 148 -8.36 -0.30 -10.57
C LYS A 148 -8.37 0.32 -11.97
N LEU A 149 -7.20 0.30 -12.63
CA LEU A 149 -7.07 0.64 -14.04
C LEU A 149 -6.93 -0.62 -14.89
N THR A 150 -7.71 -0.70 -15.94
CA THR A 150 -7.59 -1.75 -16.96
C THR A 150 -7.27 -1.11 -18.29
N HIS A 151 -6.09 -1.40 -18.82
CA HIS A 151 -5.65 -0.89 -20.13
C HIS A 151 -6.13 -1.82 -21.22
N VAL A 152 -6.82 -1.27 -22.22
CA VAL A 152 -7.38 -2.00 -23.36
C VAL A 152 -6.62 -1.64 -24.63
N GLY A 153 -6.33 -2.66 -25.44
CA GLY A 153 -5.43 -2.53 -26.60
C GLY A 153 -3.96 -2.62 -26.22
N GLY A 154 -3.11 -2.80 -27.23
CA GLY A 154 -1.67 -2.97 -27.03
C GLY A 154 -1.25 -4.39 -26.62
N ALA A 155 0.03 -4.72 -26.94
CA ALA A 155 0.56 -6.08 -26.77
C ALA A 155 1.00 -6.41 -25.33
N THR A 156 1.09 -5.43 -24.42
CA THR A 156 1.78 -5.59 -23.12
C THR A 156 0.89 -5.40 -21.90
N GLY A 157 -0.40 -5.02 -22.06
CA GLY A 157 -1.28 -4.66 -20.94
C GLY A 157 -0.84 -3.41 -20.16
N ARG A 158 0.15 -2.67 -20.66
CA ARG A 158 0.63 -1.43 -20.08
C ARG A 158 -0.07 -0.24 -20.73
N ILE A 159 -0.05 0.92 -20.04
CA ILE A 159 -0.60 2.18 -20.58
C ILE A 159 0.05 2.58 -21.91
N GLN A 160 1.33 2.26 -22.09
CA GLN A 160 2.03 2.50 -23.34
C GLN A 160 1.51 1.56 -24.44
N GLY A 161 0.86 2.15 -25.43
CA GLY A 161 0.22 1.44 -26.54
C GLY A 161 -1.22 1.02 -26.30
N ALA A 162 -1.81 1.34 -25.15
CA ALA A 162 -3.22 1.16 -24.92
C ALA A 162 -4.05 2.18 -25.72
N GLU A 163 -5.18 1.74 -26.27
CA GLU A 163 -6.12 2.61 -26.98
C GLU A 163 -6.94 3.46 -26.01
N TYR A 164 -7.31 2.87 -24.87
CA TYR A 164 -8.02 3.52 -23.77
C TYR A 164 -7.82 2.76 -22.46
N SER A 165 -8.27 3.38 -21.37
CA SER A 165 -8.25 2.75 -20.04
C SER A 165 -9.63 2.85 -19.40
N LEU A 166 -10.04 1.76 -18.73
CA LEU A 166 -11.24 1.72 -17.90
C LEU A 166 -10.84 1.93 -16.45
N VAL A 167 -11.63 2.67 -15.71
CA VAL A 167 -11.42 2.96 -14.30
C VAL A 167 -12.56 2.36 -13.48
N ASP A 168 -12.21 1.55 -12.49
CA ASP A 168 -13.14 0.99 -11.52
C ASP A 168 -12.75 1.48 -10.11
N TYR A 169 -13.61 2.29 -9.50
CA TYR A 169 -13.41 2.86 -8.17
C TYR A 169 -13.93 1.97 -7.03
N ASN A 170 -14.37 0.74 -7.28
CA ASN A 170 -14.80 -0.16 -6.20
C ASN A 170 -13.67 -0.39 -5.18
N ARG A 171 -12.42 -0.47 -5.65
CA ARG A 171 -11.25 -0.60 -4.77
C ARG A 171 -10.80 0.71 -4.12
N ALA A 172 -11.05 1.85 -4.76
CA ALA A 172 -10.66 3.16 -4.22
C ALA A 172 -11.20 3.36 -2.81
N GLY A 173 -10.34 3.73 -1.87
CA GLY A 173 -10.72 3.90 -0.46
C GLY A 173 -10.72 2.63 0.38
N VAL A 174 -10.36 1.46 -0.15
CA VAL A 174 -10.14 0.24 0.65
C VAL A 174 -9.05 0.51 1.67
N PRO A 175 -9.25 0.16 2.97
CA PRO A 175 -8.27 0.42 3.99
C PRO A 175 -7.00 -0.38 3.80
N LEU A 176 -5.86 0.30 3.79
CA LEU A 176 -4.52 -0.28 3.72
C LEU A 176 -3.70 0.07 4.96
N VAL A 177 -2.77 -0.81 5.29
CA VAL A 177 -1.58 -0.48 6.09
C VAL A 177 -0.36 -0.74 5.23
N GLU A 178 0.49 0.27 5.10
CA GLU A 178 1.81 0.14 4.51
C GLU A 178 2.83 -0.12 5.61
N ILE A 179 3.54 -1.24 5.50
CA ILE A 179 4.64 -1.64 6.38
C ILE A 179 5.94 -1.33 5.66
N VAL A 180 6.78 -0.49 6.24
CA VAL A 180 8.07 -0.08 5.68
C VAL A 180 9.19 -0.61 6.54
N THR A 181 10.14 -1.33 5.95
CA THR A 181 11.34 -1.79 6.66
C THR A 181 12.41 -0.71 6.67
N LYS A 182 13.30 -0.75 7.66
CA LYS A 182 14.61 -0.09 7.54
C LYS A 182 15.45 -0.82 6.50
N MET A 183 16.56 -0.25 6.10
CA MET A 183 17.48 -0.89 5.16
C MET A 183 18.05 -2.18 5.77
N ILE A 184 18.08 -3.23 4.96
CA ILE A 184 18.73 -4.51 5.24
C ILE A 184 19.99 -4.55 4.39
N GLU A 185 21.15 -4.68 5.03
CA GLU A 185 22.46 -4.52 4.39
C GLU A 185 23.26 -5.83 4.40
N GLY A 186 24.24 -5.91 3.51
CA GLY A 186 25.26 -6.95 3.49
C GLY A 186 24.71 -8.36 3.28
N ALA A 187 25.25 -9.28 4.05
CA ALA A 187 24.93 -10.72 3.94
C ALA A 187 23.47 -11.06 4.28
N GLU A 188 22.75 -10.15 4.96
CA GLU A 188 21.31 -10.32 5.27
C GLU A 188 20.43 -9.89 4.13
N ALA A 189 20.88 -8.94 3.32
CA ALA A 189 20.20 -8.53 2.11
C ALA A 189 20.28 -9.58 1.00
#